data_777a555f0c4a253f0a9aa0ebdde27d2b
#
_entry.id   777a555f0c4a253f0a9aa0ebdde27d2b
#
_cell.length_a   1.000
_cell.length_b   1.000
_cell.length_c   1.000
_cell.angle_alpha   90.00
_cell.angle_beta   90.00
_cell.angle_gamma   90.00
#
_symmetry.space_group_name_H-M   'P 1'
#
loop_
_entity.id
_entity.type
_entity.pdbx_description
1 polymer ?
#
loop_
_entity_poly.entity_id
_entity_poly.type
_entity_poly.pdbx_seq_one_letter_code
_entity_poly.pdbx_strand_id
1 'polypeptide(L)'
;MTRRRWIADEVTGDTAALVGEHAAHLARVLRAEIGQEFDIATGAEIRRGTITFISDDRIEFALGHGRALKSTRLKSSPKITLVLAIFKFDRMEWAIEKCTEIGVTRIIPVIARRSDAYLAAAAVKRHERWQRIVRQAAEQARRSAPPEVAAPVKLKDLSGVLPTGELTRVVLAESEEDTRLGGILQFKPGEVVLAIGPEGGWGDGELSWFCEEGWIAASLGNTILRAETAAIVATALALEALQ
;
A
#
# COMPACT_ATOMS: atom_id res chain seq x y z
N MET A 1 -23.29 -10.08 -6.93
CA MET A 1 -21.87 -10.49 -6.74
C MET A 1 -20.96 -9.35 -7.14
N THR A 2 -20.10 -8.86 -6.25
CA THR A 2 -19.12 -7.83 -6.53
C THR A 2 -18.02 -8.46 -7.38
N ARG A 3 -17.96 -8.13 -8.68
CA ARG A 3 -16.93 -8.66 -9.58
C ARG A 3 -15.58 -8.06 -9.19
N ARG A 4 -14.58 -8.92 -8.91
CA ARG A 4 -13.18 -8.55 -8.69
C ARG A 4 -12.65 -7.82 -9.93
N ARG A 5 -11.80 -6.81 -9.72
CA ARG A 5 -11.04 -6.15 -10.79
C ARG A 5 -9.69 -6.84 -10.92
N TRP A 6 -9.23 -7.04 -12.15
CA TRP A 6 -7.90 -7.57 -12.41
C TRP A 6 -6.96 -6.46 -12.84
N ILE A 7 -5.75 -6.45 -12.31
CA ILE A 7 -4.71 -5.51 -12.71
C ILE A 7 -3.85 -6.23 -13.74
N ALA A 8 -3.83 -5.75 -14.98
CA ALA A 8 -3.04 -6.37 -16.05
C ALA A 8 -1.54 -6.36 -15.72
N ASP A 9 -0.85 -7.46 -16.06
CA ASP A 9 0.60 -7.55 -16.01
C ASP A 9 1.24 -6.92 -17.23
N GLU A 10 0.60 -7.09 -18.38
CA GLU A 10 1.03 -6.57 -19.68
C GLU A 10 -0.15 -5.90 -20.37
N VAL A 11 0.12 -4.78 -21.04
CA VAL A 11 -0.86 -4.06 -21.85
C VAL A 11 -0.20 -3.62 -23.14
N THR A 12 -0.79 -4.00 -24.29
CA THR A 12 -0.30 -3.61 -25.61
C THR A 12 -1.48 -3.24 -26.49
N GLY A 13 -1.68 -1.96 -26.76
CA GLY A 13 -2.81 -1.47 -27.54
C GLY A 13 -4.15 -1.89 -26.94
N ASP A 14 -4.93 -2.69 -27.68
CA ASP A 14 -6.22 -3.20 -27.26
C ASP A 14 -6.16 -4.62 -26.70
N THR A 15 -4.99 -5.05 -26.20
CA THR A 15 -4.81 -6.33 -25.54
C THR A 15 -4.22 -6.14 -24.16
N ALA A 16 -4.58 -7.03 -23.25
CA ALA A 16 -3.97 -7.13 -21.92
C ALA A 16 -3.71 -8.58 -21.57
N ALA A 17 -2.74 -8.84 -20.71
CA ALA A 17 -2.48 -10.18 -20.22
C ALA A 17 -2.30 -10.20 -18.69
N LEU A 18 -2.74 -11.33 -18.10
CA LEU A 18 -2.30 -11.78 -16.78
C LEU A 18 -1.27 -12.89 -17.00
N VAL A 19 -0.19 -12.90 -16.20
CA VAL A 19 0.86 -13.91 -16.32
C VAL A 19 1.19 -14.57 -14.99
N GLY A 20 1.78 -15.77 -15.05
CA GLY A 20 2.23 -16.51 -13.89
C GLY A 20 1.12 -16.88 -12.90
N GLU A 21 1.34 -16.64 -11.61
CA GLU A 21 0.40 -17.00 -10.54
C GLU A 21 -0.99 -16.31 -10.71
N HIS A 22 -1.07 -15.14 -11.31
CA HIS A 22 -2.31 -14.44 -11.58
C HIS A 22 -3.16 -15.16 -12.63
N ALA A 23 -2.54 -15.54 -13.71
CA ALA A 23 -3.21 -16.33 -14.76
C ALA A 23 -3.66 -17.68 -14.19
N ALA A 24 -2.77 -18.38 -13.47
CA ALA A 24 -3.09 -19.65 -12.82
C ALA A 24 -4.28 -19.53 -11.84
N HIS A 25 -4.33 -18.45 -11.05
CA HIS A 25 -5.45 -18.22 -10.13
C HIS A 25 -6.78 -18.04 -10.87
N LEU A 26 -6.82 -17.23 -11.93
CA LEU A 26 -8.02 -17.00 -12.72
C LEU A 26 -8.45 -18.27 -13.47
N ALA A 27 -7.49 -19.01 -14.06
CA ALA A 27 -7.78 -20.23 -14.79
C ALA A 27 -8.25 -21.37 -13.87
N ARG A 28 -7.47 -21.70 -12.84
CA ARG A 28 -7.68 -22.91 -12.04
C ARG A 28 -8.64 -22.71 -10.88
N VAL A 29 -8.57 -21.58 -10.18
CA VAL A 29 -9.40 -21.35 -8.97
C VAL A 29 -10.78 -20.79 -9.38
N LEU A 30 -10.82 -19.81 -10.28
CA LEU A 30 -12.06 -19.21 -10.73
C LEU A 30 -12.64 -19.87 -11.98
N ARG A 31 -11.91 -20.82 -12.58
CA ARG A 31 -12.35 -21.60 -13.74
C ARG A 31 -12.89 -20.72 -14.86
N ALA A 32 -12.09 -19.70 -15.19
CA ALA A 32 -12.46 -18.76 -16.23
C ALA A 32 -12.48 -19.45 -17.62
N GLU A 33 -13.36 -19.00 -18.49
CA GLU A 33 -13.57 -19.56 -19.82
C GLU A 33 -13.35 -18.47 -20.87
N ILE A 34 -12.96 -18.89 -22.09
CA ILE A 34 -12.84 -18.01 -23.25
C ILE A 34 -14.21 -17.34 -23.51
N GLY A 35 -14.19 -16.04 -23.79
CA GLY A 35 -15.38 -15.22 -23.99
C GLY A 35 -15.95 -14.60 -22.71
N GLN A 36 -15.49 -14.98 -21.52
CA GLN A 36 -15.89 -14.31 -20.29
C GLN A 36 -15.29 -12.90 -20.20
N GLU A 37 -16.03 -12.01 -19.58
CA GLU A 37 -15.68 -10.60 -19.44
C GLU A 37 -15.32 -10.21 -18.02
N PHE A 38 -14.27 -9.41 -17.89
CA PHE A 38 -13.78 -8.87 -16.61
C PHE A 38 -13.46 -7.38 -16.74
N ASP A 39 -13.45 -6.69 -15.60
CA ASP A 39 -12.91 -5.34 -15.51
C ASP A 39 -11.38 -5.44 -15.35
N ILE A 40 -10.66 -4.92 -16.34
CA ILE A 40 -9.19 -4.94 -16.41
C ILE A 40 -8.67 -3.53 -16.16
N ALA A 41 -7.84 -3.37 -15.11
CA ALA A 41 -7.10 -2.14 -14.87
C ALA A 41 -5.79 -2.18 -15.68
N THR A 42 -5.57 -1.15 -16.50
CA THR A 42 -4.42 -1.04 -17.39
C THR A 42 -3.37 -0.03 -16.88
N GLY A 43 -3.50 0.38 -15.61
CA GLY A 43 -2.70 1.45 -14.99
C GLY A 43 -3.29 2.84 -15.24
N ALA A 44 -3.65 3.17 -16.48
CA ALA A 44 -4.20 4.47 -16.85
C ALA A 44 -5.75 4.51 -16.77
N GLU A 45 -6.40 3.40 -17.08
CA GLU A 45 -7.86 3.31 -17.19
C GLU A 45 -8.35 1.91 -16.81
N ILE A 46 -9.68 1.77 -16.69
CA ILE A 46 -10.31 0.47 -16.55
C ILE A 46 -11.08 0.20 -17.81
N ARG A 47 -10.78 -0.94 -18.43
CA ARG A 47 -11.41 -1.39 -19.65
C ARG A 47 -12.12 -2.72 -19.42
N ARG A 48 -13.17 -2.97 -20.19
CA ARG A 48 -13.79 -4.28 -20.24
C ARG A 48 -12.88 -5.19 -21.08
N GLY A 49 -12.40 -6.27 -20.50
CA GLY A 49 -11.59 -7.27 -21.18
C GLY A 49 -12.38 -8.56 -21.37
N THR A 50 -12.40 -9.08 -22.59
CA THR A 50 -12.95 -10.40 -22.93
C THR A 50 -11.82 -11.39 -23.08
N ILE A 51 -11.86 -12.53 -22.40
CA ILE A 51 -10.84 -13.57 -22.50
C ILE A 51 -10.80 -14.13 -23.92
N THR A 52 -9.61 -14.09 -24.54
CA THR A 52 -9.33 -14.62 -25.87
C THR A 52 -8.42 -15.84 -25.87
N PHE A 53 -7.60 -15.97 -24.81
CA PHE A 53 -6.66 -17.09 -24.68
C PHE A 53 -6.48 -17.46 -23.20
N ILE A 54 -6.34 -18.76 -22.93
CA ILE A 54 -6.07 -19.31 -21.59
C ILE A 54 -5.00 -20.39 -21.70
N SER A 55 -3.94 -20.26 -20.90
CA SER A 55 -2.98 -21.30 -20.58
C SER A 55 -2.76 -21.40 -19.06
N ASP A 56 -1.86 -22.29 -18.63
CA ASP A 56 -1.55 -22.48 -17.21
C ASP A 56 -0.90 -21.25 -16.57
N ASP A 57 -0.19 -20.44 -17.36
CA ASP A 57 0.63 -19.33 -16.91
C ASP A 57 0.30 -18.01 -17.62
N ARG A 58 -0.67 -17.99 -18.55
CA ARG A 58 -1.05 -16.78 -19.28
C ARG A 58 -2.54 -16.77 -19.65
N ILE A 59 -3.18 -15.64 -19.40
CA ILE A 59 -4.54 -15.34 -19.87
C ILE A 59 -4.49 -14.02 -20.62
N GLU A 60 -5.02 -14.01 -21.85
CA GLU A 60 -5.11 -12.80 -22.69
C GLU A 60 -6.54 -12.29 -22.80
N PHE A 61 -6.64 -10.96 -22.88
CA PHE A 61 -7.90 -10.27 -23.01
C PHE A 61 -7.88 -9.35 -24.22
N ALA A 62 -8.92 -9.39 -25.02
CA ALA A 62 -9.25 -8.29 -25.92
C ALA A 62 -9.94 -7.19 -25.11
N LEU A 63 -9.36 -6.00 -25.14
CA LEU A 63 -9.87 -4.85 -24.42
C LEU A 63 -10.90 -4.12 -25.29
N GLY A 64 -12.15 -4.06 -24.86
CA GLY A 64 -13.18 -3.23 -25.44
C GLY A 64 -12.85 -1.73 -25.34
N HIS A 65 -13.63 -0.89 -26.05
CA HIS A 65 -13.47 0.56 -25.92
C HIS A 65 -13.56 0.97 -24.45
N GLY A 66 -12.54 1.64 -23.97
CA GLY A 66 -12.43 2.05 -22.58
C GLY A 66 -13.61 2.92 -22.20
N ARG A 67 -14.35 2.53 -21.20
CA ARG A 67 -15.06 3.51 -20.41
C ARG A 67 -13.96 4.14 -19.59
N ALA A 68 -13.39 5.24 -20.09
CA ALA A 68 -12.60 6.11 -19.24
C ALA A 68 -13.38 6.18 -17.94
N LEU A 69 -12.82 5.69 -16.85
CA LEU A 69 -13.43 5.96 -15.56
C LEU A 69 -13.78 7.41 -15.64
N LYS A 70 -15.08 7.73 -15.53
CA LYS A 70 -15.45 9.12 -15.36
C LYS A 70 -14.60 9.58 -14.21
N SER A 71 -13.46 10.17 -14.57
CA SER A 71 -12.52 10.83 -13.72
C SER A 71 -13.23 12.06 -13.15
N THR A 72 -14.34 11.81 -12.47
CA THR A 72 -15.03 12.83 -11.71
C THR A 72 -14.23 13.19 -10.47
N ARG A 73 -13.09 12.53 -10.23
CA ARG A 73 -12.17 12.81 -9.12
C ARG A 73 -10.73 12.38 -9.42
N LEU A 74 -10.18 12.76 -10.57
CA LEU A 74 -8.72 12.87 -10.71
C LEU A 74 -8.29 14.33 -10.40
N LYS A 75 -8.72 14.89 -9.33
CA LYS A 75 -7.81 15.60 -8.44
C LYS A 75 -6.81 14.52 -8.03
N SER A 76 -5.52 14.81 -8.09
CA SER A 76 -4.43 13.89 -7.74
C SER A 76 -4.87 12.95 -6.62
N SER A 77 -4.88 11.64 -6.88
CA SER A 77 -5.26 10.66 -5.83
C SER A 77 -4.46 10.96 -4.58
N PRO A 78 -5.09 10.94 -3.39
CA PRO A 78 -4.40 11.16 -2.13
C PRO A 78 -3.12 10.35 -2.08
N LYS A 79 -1.99 10.99 -1.79
CA LYS A 79 -0.71 10.30 -1.71
C LYS A 79 -0.38 10.06 -0.25
N ILE A 80 -0.45 8.80 0.16
CA ILE A 80 -0.11 8.36 1.51
C ILE A 80 1.04 7.38 1.41
N THR A 81 2.18 7.73 2.00
CA THR A 81 3.33 6.84 2.17
C THR A 81 3.35 6.31 3.60
N LEU A 82 3.39 4.99 3.76
CA LEU A 82 3.47 4.32 5.06
C LEU A 82 4.89 3.80 5.27
N VAL A 83 5.61 4.38 6.21
CA VAL A 83 6.88 3.87 6.74
C VAL A 83 6.52 2.90 7.87
N LEU A 84 6.73 1.62 7.65
CA LEU A 84 6.29 0.57 8.57
C LEU A 84 7.50 -0.17 9.13
N ALA A 85 7.76 -0.03 10.43
CA ALA A 85 8.83 -0.79 11.07
C ALA A 85 8.58 -2.29 10.94
N ILE A 86 9.64 -3.09 10.85
CA ILE A 86 9.54 -4.55 10.81
C ILE A 86 9.07 -5.07 12.18
N PHE A 87 7.97 -5.81 12.18
CA PHE A 87 7.42 -6.54 13.32
C PHE A 87 6.93 -7.93 12.86
N LYS A 88 6.21 -8.67 13.70
CA LYS A 88 5.73 -10.03 13.39
C LYS A 88 5.02 -10.07 12.05
N PHE A 89 5.50 -10.93 11.14
CA PHE A 89 5.10 -10.92 9.73
C PHE A 89 3.62 -11.16 9.49
N ASP A 90 2.96 -12.02 10.28
CA ASP A 90 1.52 -12.25 10.18
C ASP A 90 0.71 -10.97 10.37
N ARG A 91 1.07 -10.17 11.38
CA ARG A 91 0.43 -8.88 11.68
C ARG A 91 0.84 -7.79 10.67
N MET A 92 2.12 -7.77 10.28
CA MET A 92 2.62 -6.82 9.30
C MET A 92 1.95 -7.05 7.93
N GLU A 93 1.82 -8.31 7.50
CA GLU A 93 1.14 -8.68 6.26
C GLU A 93 -0.35 -8.28 6.30
N TRP A 94 -1.00 -8.44 7.44
CA TRP A 94 -2.37 -7.98 7.64
C TRP A 94 -2.49 -6.44 7.58
N ALA A 95 -1.56 -5.71 8.21
CA ALA A 95 -1.51 -4.25 8.12
C ALA A 95 -1.27 -3.79 6.67
N ILE A 96 -0.34 -4.39 5.94
CA ILE A 96 -0.05 -4.12 4.53
C ILE A 96 -1.31 -4.33 3.68
N GLU A 97 -2.02 -5.45 3.87
CA GLU A 97 -3.28 -5.74 3.18
C GLU A 97 -4.32 -4.65 3.44
N LYS A 98 -4.61 -4.33 4.71
CA LYS A 98 -5.67 -3.38 5.06
C LYS A 98 -5.33 -1.94 4.70
N CYS A 99 -4.09 -1.50 4.88
CA CYS A 99 -3.65 -0.18 4.42
C CYS A 99 -3.73 -0.05 2.89
N THR A 100 -3.49 -1.15 2.16
CA THR A 100 -3.69 -1.19 0.70
C THR A 100 -5.17 -1.03 0.35
N GLU A 101 -6.08 -1.74 1.02
CA GLU A 101 -7.52 -1.61 0.81
C GLU A 101 -8.00 -0.17 1.05
N ILE A 102 -7.50 0.48 2.11
CA ILE A 102 -7.85 1.87 2.47
C ILE A 102 -7.36 2.86 1.42
N GLY A 103 -6.15 2.70 0.87
CA GLY A 103 -5.70 3.60 -0.18
C GLY A 103 -4.23 4.06 -0.12
N VAL A 104 -3.39 3.46 0.73
CA VAL A 104 -1.95 3.77 0.75
C VAL A 104 -1.36 3.66 -0.66
N THR A 105 -0.45 4.55 -1.02
CA THR A 105 0.17 4.59 -2.35
C THR A 105 1.60 4.06 -2.36
N ARG A 106 2.25 4.06 -1.21
CA ARG A 106 3.61 3.52 -1.04
C ARG A 106 3.81 2.97 0.35
N ILE A 107 4.53 1.86 0.47
CA ILE A 107 4.92 1.24 1.73
C ILE A 107 6.44 1.10 1.76
N ILE A 108 7.07 1.60 2.81
CA ILE A 108 8.53 1.51 3.04
C ILE A 108 8.75 0.70 4.31
N PRO A 109 9.10 -0.57 4.21
CA PRO A 109 9.48 -1.38 5.38
C PRO A 109 10.80 -0.88 5.99
N VAL A 110 10.83 -0.64 7.30
CA VAL A 110 12.02 -0.08 7.99
C VAL A 110 12.49 -0.99 9.11
N ILE A 111 13.80 -1.22 9.16
CA ILE A 111 14.46 -1.91 10.24
C ILE A 111 14.75 -0.89 11.35
N ALA A 112 13.92 -0.93 12.41
CA ALA A 112 14.04 -0.12 13.60
C ALA A 112 14.93 -0.82 14.66
N ARG A 113 15.41 -0.07 15.66
CA ARG A 113 16.25 -0.58 16.73
C ARG A 113 15.58 -1.71 17.53
N ARG A 114 14.27 -1.58 17.75
CA ARG A 114 13.47 -2.56 18.50
C ARG A 114 12.75 -3.57 17.59
N SER A 115 13.07 -3.58 16.30
CA SER A 115 12.67 -4.70 15.41
C SER A 115 13.44 -5.96 15.81
N ASP A 116 12.75 -7.10 15.82
CA ASP A 116 13.41 -8.39 16.05
C ASP A 116 14.48 -8.64 14.99
N ALA A 117 15.70 -8.96 15.41
CA ALA A 117 16.85 -9.11 14.52
C ALA A 117 16.66 -10.26 13.50
N TYR A 118 15.96 -11.33 13.89
CA TYR A 118 15.64 -12.43 13.00
C TYR A 118 14.64 -12.02 11.92
N LEU A 119 13.60 -11.28 12.31
CA LEU A 119 12.61 -10.74 11.37
C LEU A 119 13.26 -9.71 10.43
N ALA A 120 14.12 -8.84 10.96
CA ALA A 120 14.84 -7.87 10.15
C ALA A 120 15.70 -8.54 9.07
N ALA A 121 16.43 -9.60 9.43
CA ALA A 121 17.24 -10.39 8.47
C ALA A 121 16.37 -11.12 7.42
N ALA A 122 15.19 -11.59 7.81
CA ALA A 122 14.28 -12.31 6.94
C ALA A 122 13.42 -11.38 6.05
N ALA A 123 13.34 -10.10 6.35
CA ALA A 123 12.47 -9.12 5.68
C ALA A 123 12.74 -9.02 4.17
N VAL A 124 14.02 -9.07 3.75
CA VAL A 124 14.40 -9.03 2.33
C VAL A 124 13.75 -10.18 1.55
N LYS A 125 13.72 -11.38 2.13
CA LYS A 125 13.08 -12.56 1.50
C LYS A 125 11.54 -12.45 1.48
N ARG A 126 10.96 -11.60 2.33
CA ARG A 126 9.51 -11.37 2.38
C ARG A 126 9.01 -10.33 1.38
N HIS A 127 9.91 -9.56 0.78
CA HIS A 127 9.54 -8.46 -0.11
C HIS A 127 8.63 -8.89 -1.27
N GLU A 128 8.97 -9.97 -1.98
CA GLU A 128 8.12 -10.51 -3.06
C GLU A 128 6.73 -10.93 -2.56
N ARG A 129 6.65 -11.50 -1.34
CA ARG A 129 5.37 -11.85 -0.74
C ARG A 129 4.53 -10.61 -0.43
N TRP A 130 5.14 -9.53 0.07
CA TRP A 130 4.43 -8.27 0.31
C TRP A 130 3.92 -7.64 -0.99
N GLN A 131 4.70 -7.69 -2.07
CA GLN A 131 4.26 -7.26 -3.40
C GLN A 131 3.03 -8.04 -3.87
N ARG A 132 2.98 -9.35 -3.64
CA ARG A 132 1.79 -10.16 -3.95
C ARG A 132 0.58 -9.78 -3.10
N ILE A 133 0.78 -9.55 -1.81
CA ILE A 133 -0.30 -9.14 -0.89
C ILE A 133 -0.92 -7.81 -1.34
N VAL A 134 -0.11 -6.78 -1.59
CA VAL A 134 -0.64 -5.48 -2.01
C VAL A 134 -1.37 -5.57 -3.35
N ARG A 135 -0.91 -6.42 -4.26
CA ARG A 135 -1.58 -6.62 -5.54
C ARG A 135 -2.96 -7.25 -5.35
N GLN A 136 -3.04 -8.33 -4.60
CA GLN A 136 -4.31 -9.03 -4.31
C GLN A 136 -5.30 -8.12 -3.58
N ALA A 137 -4.82 -7.36 -2.59
CA ALA A 137 -5.63 -6.40 -1.86
C ALA A 137 -6.13 -5.25 -2.76
N ALA A 138 -5.28 -4.72 -3.64
CA ALA A 138 -5.65 -3.69 -4.60
C ALA A 138 -6.73 -4.16 -5.58
N GLU A 139 -6.63 -5.39 -6.09
CA GLU A 139 -7.64 -6.01 -6.95
C GLU A 139 -8.97 -6.20 -6.23
N GLN A 140 -8.93 -6.69 -4.99
CA GLN A 140 -10.11 -6.87 -4.16
C GLN A 140 -10.77 -5.51 -3.86
N ALA A 141 -10.00 -4.50 -3.51
CA ALA A 141 -10.46 -3.13 -3.25
C ALA A 141 -10.79 -2.33 -4.54
N ARG A 142 -10.66 -2.95 -5.71
CA ARG A 142 -10.92 -2.35 -7.03
C ARG A 142 -10.08 -1.10 -7.33
N ARG A 143 -8.86 -1.08 -6.86
CA ARG A 143 -7.90 -0.04 -7.19
C ARG A 143 -7.42 -0.19 -8.64
N SER A 144 -6.92 0.91 -9.22
CA SER A 144 -6.35 0.90 -10.58
C SER A 144 -4.91 0.37 -10.61
N ALA A 145 -4.19 0.48 -9.47
CA ALA A 145 -2.83 -0.03 -9.31
C ALA A 145 -2.58 -0.41 -7.83
N PRO A 146 -1.70 -1.38 -7.57
CA PRO A 146 -1.22 -1.66 -6.22
C PRO A 146 -0.31 -0.51 -5.73
N PRO A 147 -0.15 -0.34 -4.40
CA PRO A 147 0.89 0.54 -3.88
C PRO A 147 2.27 -0.01 -4.22
N GLU A 148 3.24 0.89 -4.34
CA GLU A 148 4.65 0.51 -4.38
C GLU A 148 5.07 -0.04 -3.01
N VAL A 149 5.78 -1.16 -3.00
CA VAL A 149 6.45 -1.69 -1.80
C VAL A 149 7.94 -1.57 -2.01
N ALA A 150 8.60 -0.70 -1.25
CA ALA A 150 10.05 -0.54 -1.32
C ALA A 150 10.78 -1.74 -0.69
N ALA A 151 12.02 -1.97 -1.08
CA ALA A 151 12.88 -2.90 -0.37
C ALA A 151 13.07 -2.44 1.09
N PRO A 152 13.20 -3.37 2.06
CA PRO A 152 13.46 -3.01 3.45
C PRO A 152 14.75 -2.18 3.61
N VAL A 153 14.67 -1.07 4.34
CA VAL A 153 15.81 -0.18 4.59
C VAL A 153 16.06 -0.02 6.09
N LYS A 154 17.27 0.36 6.47
CA LYS A 154 17.55 0.79 7.86
C LYS A 154 16.99 2.19 8.07
N LEU A 155 16.60 2.52 9.31
CA LEU A 155 16.05 3.85 9.62
C LEU A 155 16.97 4.98 9.18
N LYS A 156 18.27 4.87 9.38
CA LYS A 156 19.25 5.88 8.96
C LYS A 156 19.30 6.17 7.46
N ASP A 157 18.81 5.23 6.64
CA ASP A 157 18.82 5.33 5.17
C ASP A 157 17.44 5.76 4.64
N LEU A 158 16.47 6.00 5.54
CA LEU A 158 15.07 6.30 5.19
C LEU A 158 14.94 7.58 4.35
N SER A 159 15.66 8.64 4.72
CA SER A 159 15.57 9.93 4.00
C SER A 159 15.91 9.82 2.52
N GLY A 160 16.79 8.88 2.13
CA GLY A 160 17.16 8.64 0.74
C GLY A 160 16.09 7.94 -0.13
N VAL A 161 15.06 7.37 0.50
CA VAL A 161 13.99 6.63 -0.20
C VAL A 161 12.60 7.24 -0.03
N LEU A 162 12.49 8.36 0.72
CA LEU A 162 11.24 9.10 0.83
C LEU A 162 10.85 9.75 -0.50
N PRO A 163 9.53 9.98 -0.73
CA PRO A 163 9.10 10.81 -1.85
C PRO A 163 9.73 12.20 -1.78
N THR A 164 9.90 12.82 -2.94
CA THR A 164 10.38 14.20 -3.06
C THR A 164 9.20 15.18 -3.12
N GLY A 165 9.40 16.40 -2.61
CA GLY A 165 8.38 17.44 -2.65
C GLY A 165 7.95 17.92 -1.26
N GLU A 166 6.82 18.61 -1.22
CA GLU A 166 6.23 19.08 0.03
C GLU A 166 5.48 17.93 0.73
N LEU A 167 6.02 17.49 1.86
CA LEU A 167 5.53 16.33 2.61
C LEU A 167 5.13 16.73 4.02
N THR A 168 3.97 16.27 4.47
CA THR A 168 3.63 16.24 5.89
C THR A 168 4.12 14.92 6.48
N ARG A 169 5.22 14.96 7.25
CA ARG A 169 5.87 13.78 7.83
C ARG A 169 5.46 13.64 9.29
N VAL A 170 4.84 12.53 9.64
CA VAL A 170 4.37 12.28 11.00
C VAL A 170 4.92 10.95 11.49
N VAL A 171 5.59 10.95 12.64
CA VAL A 171 5.98 9.74 13.37
C VAL A 171 4.99 9.49 14.49
N LEU A 172 4.38 8.30 14.51
CA LEU A 172 3.50 7.92 15.61
C LEU A 172 4.32 7.44 16.79
N ALA A 173 4.16 8.12 17.93
CA ALA A 173 4.85 7.85 19.18
C ALA A 173 3.83 7.74 20.33
N GLU A 174 3.96 6.67 21.12
CA GLU A 174 3.11 6.45 22.30
C GLU A 174 3.40 7.46 23.42
N SER A 175 4.62 8.02 23.42
CA SER A 175 5.06 9.04 24.38
C SER A 175 4.56 10.45 24.07
N GLU A 176 3.90 10.65 22.91
CA GLU A 176 3.36 11.96 22.55
C GLU A 176 1.94 12.11 23.10
N GLU A 177 1.75 13.07 24.01
CA GLU A 177 0.47 13.26 24.71
C GLU A 177 -0.32 14.45 24.19
N ASP A 178 0.37 15.48 23.70
CA ASP A 178 -0.23 16.77 23.35
C ASP A 178 -0.71 16.83 21.89
N THR A 179 0.07 16.24 20.99
CA THR A 179 -0.16 16.35 19.55
C THR A 179 -0.91 15.13 19.04
N ARG A 180 -2.09 15.37 18.45
CA ARG A 180 -2.90 14.33 17.82
C ARG A 180 -2.72 14.33 16.30
N LEU A 181 -2.65 13.13 15.69
CA LEU A 181 -2.58 12.98 14.25
C LEU A 181 -3.70 13.76 13.54
N GLY A 182 -4.93 13.66 14.01
CA GLY A 182 -6.07 14.36 13.43
C GLY A 182 -5.91 15.88 13.41
N GLY A 183 -5.27 16.46 14.45
CA GLY A 183 -4.98 17.90 14.51
C GLY A 183 -3.98 18.35 13.44
N ILE A 184 -2.93 17.54 13.19
CA ILE A 184 -1.96 17.85 12.13
C ILE A 184 -2.64 17.79 10.75
N LEU A 185 -3.47 16.79 10.52
CA LEU A 185 -4.09 16.55 9.23
C LEU A 185 -5.20 17.56 8.88
N GLN A 186 -5.73 18.31 9.84
CA GLN A 186 -6.74 19.37 9.58
C GLN A 186 -6.24 20.48 8.63
N PHE A 187 -4.95 20.69 8.52
CA PHE A 187 -4.36 21.71 7.66
C PHE A 187 -4.24 21.29 6.19
N LYS A 188 -4.94 20.22 5.77
CA LYS A 188 -5.00 19.72 4.39
C LYS A 188 -3.61 19.51 3.79
N PRO A 189 -2.85 18.56 4.32
CA PRO A 189 -1.51 18.26 3.81
C PRO A 189 -1.58 17.82 2.34
N GLY A 190 -0.52 18.11 1.57
CA GLY A 190 -0.42 17.69 0.17
C GLY A 190 -0.20 16.18 0.05
N GLU A 191 0.98 15.71 0.45
CA GLU A 191 1.32 14.29 0.56
C GLU A 191 1.67 13.97 2.02
N VAL A 192 1.13 12.87 2.55
CA VAL A 192 1.33 12.46 3.94
C VAL A 192 2.26 11.26 4.02
N VAL A 193 3.25 11.35 4.89
CA VAL A 193 4.15 10.23 5.22
C VAL A 193 3.95 9.88 6.70
N LEU A 194 3.55 8.66 6.98
CA LEU A 194 3.26 8.15 8.33
C LEU A 194 4.31 7.13 8.73
N ALA A 195 5.01 7.31 9.85
CA ALA A 195 5.94 6.32 10.39
C ALA A 195 5.32 5.60 11.60
N ILE A 196 5.24 4.27 11.50
CA ILE A 196 4.67 3.38 12.51
C ILE A 196 5.78 2.50 13.08
N GLY A 197 5.96 2.51 14.40
CA GLY A 197 6.96 1.73 15.11
C GLY A 197 6.68 0.24 15.19
N PRO A 198 7.66 -0.57 15.65
CA PRO A 198 7.46 -1.98 15.98
C PRO A 198 6.64 -2.12 17.27
N GLU A 199 6.33 -3.36 17.69
CA GLU A 199 5.56 -3.60 18.92
C GLU A 199 6.17 -2.99 20.20
N GLY A 200 7.49 -2.80 20.21
CA GLY A 200 8.18 -2.11 21.34
C GLY A 200 8.28 -0.60 21.17
N GLY A 201 7.62 0.00 20.18
CA GLY A 201 7.70 1.42 19.85
C GLY A 201 9.07 1.85 19.30
N TRP A 202 9.23 3.11 19.02
CA TRP A 202 10.52 3.72 18.65
C TRP A 202 11.43 3.88 19.87
N GLY A 203 12.74 3.78 19.69
CA GLY A 203 13.70 4.14 20.73
C GLY A 203 13.87 5.67 20.81
N ASP A 204 14.31 6.18 21.98
CA ASP A 204 14.46 7.63 22.19
C ASP A 204 15.36 8.30 21.14
N GLY A 205 16.49 7.65 20.79
CA GLY A 205 17.39 8.14 19.74
C GLY A 205 16.78 8.10 18.34
N GLU A 206 15.81 7.21 18.08
CA GLU A 206 15.07 7.18 16.82
C GLU A 206 14.03 8.31 16.77
N LEU A 207 13.34 8.58 17.88
CA LEU A 207 12.42 9.71 17.96
C LEU A 207 13.16 11.04 17.81
N SER A 208 14.33 11.19 18.46
CA SER A 208 15.18 12.36 18.28
C SER A 208 15.59 12.56 16.82
N TRP A 209 16.02 11.47 16.16
CA TRP A 209 16.36 11.49 14.73
C TRP A 209 15.17 11.91 13.86
N PHE A 210 13.97 11.38 14.10
CA PHE A 210 12.78 11.81 13.38
C PHE A 210 12.51 13.31 13.52
N CYS A 211 12.62 13.85 14.75
CA CYS A 211 12.45 15.29 15.00
C CYS A 211 13.50 16.13 14.28
N GLU A 212 14.79 15.73 14.30
CA GLU A 212 15.89 16.39 13.60
C GLU A 212 15.68 16.40 12.08
N GLU A 213 15.10 15.32 11.52
CA GLU A 213 14.72 15.22 10.10
C GLU A 213 13.40 15.93 9.77
N GLY A 214 12.83 16.69 10.71
CA GLY A 214 11.62 17.51 10.50
C GLY A 214 10.30 16.74 10.50
N TRP A 215 10.26 15.58 11.17
CA TRP A 215 9.02 14.86 11.40
C TRP A 215 8.30 15.42 12.62
N ILE A 216 6.97 15.38 12.58
CA ILE A 216 6.11 15.77 13.70
C ILE A 216 5.75 14.51 14.47
N ALA A 217 6.06 14.45 15.75
CA ALA A 217 5.58 13.37 16.61
C ALA A 217 4.09 13.56 16.90
N ALA A 218 3.33 12.46 16.87
CA ALA A 218 1.91 12.50 17.15
C ALA A 218 1.40 11.19 17.74
N SER A 219 0.27 11.26 18.43
CA SER A 219 -0.47 10.11 18.96
C SER A 219 -1.81 9.92 18.25
N LEU A 220 -2.36 8.69 18.37
CA LEU A 220 -3.68 8.34 17.85
C LEU A 220 -4.80 8.41 18.90
N GLY A 221 -4.45 8.66 20.13
CA GLY A 221 -5.42 8.70 21.21
C GLY A 221 -4.82 8.33 22.56
N ASN A 222 -5.70 8.14 23.57
CA ASN A 222 -5.30 7.87 24.95
C ASN A 222 -5.02 6.37 25.21
N THR A 223 -5.20 5.53 24.21
CA THR A 223 -4.98 4.08 24.31
C THR A 223 -3.80 3.66 23.45
N ILE A 224 -2.99 2.74 23.98
CA ILE A 224 -1.90 2.15 23.23
C ILE A 224 -2.49 1.17 22.21
N LEU A 225 -2.25 1.42 20.93
CA LEU A 225 -2.67 0.56 19.84
C LEU A 225 -1.53 -0.38 19.45
N ARG A 226 -1.86 -1.60 19.03
CA ARG A 226 -0.89 -2.46 18.36
C ARG A 226 -0.41 -1.83 17.05
N ALA A 227 0.81 -2.13 16.62
CA ALA A 227 1.42 -1.56 15.41
C ALA A 227 0.52 -1.71 14.16
N GLU A 228 -0.07 -2.89 13.96
CA GLU A 228 -0.99 -3.15 12.85
C GLU A 228 -2.27 -2.28 12.94
N THR A 229 -2.80 -2.11 14.14
CA THR A 229 -3.99 -1.27 14.37
C THR A 229 -3.65 0.21 14.15
N ALA A 230 -2.52 0.66 14.67
CA ALA A 230 -2.03 2.03 14.48
C ALA A 230 -1.84 2.37 12.99
N ALA A 231 -1.25 1.46 12.22
CA ALA A 231 -1.06 1.63 10.78
C ALA A 231 -2.40 1.81 10.04
N ILE A 232 -3.39 0.96 10.33
CA ILE A 232 -4.72 1.00 9.71
C ILE A 232 -5.45 2.29 10.07
N VAL A 233 -5.50 2.64 11.36
CA VAL A 233 -6.19 3.85 11.84
C VAL A 233 -5.54 5.11 11.28
N ALA A 234 -4.22 5.22 11.33
CA ALA A 234 -3.50 6.37 10.81
C ALA A 234 -3.71 6.55 9.29
N THR A 235 -3.67 5.44 8.53
CA THR A 235 -3.94 5.48 7.08
C THR A 235 -5.36 5.94 6.79
N ALA A 236 -6.35 5.47 7.55
CA ALA A 236 -7.75 5.88 7.38
C ALA A 236 -7.96 7.38 7.68
N LEU A 237 -7.37 7.89 8.76
CA LEU A 237 -7.43 9.31 9.11
C LEU A 237 -6.75 10.18 8.04
N ALA A 238 -5.59 9.74 7.53
CA ALA A 238 -4.89 10.46 6.46
C ALA A 238 -5.70 10.48 5.16
N LEU A 239 -6.34 9.37 4.79
CA LEU A 239 -7.20 9.32 3.61
C LEU A 239 -8.37 10.29 3.72
N GLU A 240 -9.05 10.30 4.86
CA GLU A 240 -10.18 11.21 5.11
C GLU A 240 -9.78 12.68 5.01
N ALA A 241 -8.62 13.04 5.57
CA ALA A 241 -8.10 14.41 5.53
C ALA A 241 -7.69 14.89 4.14
N LEU A 242 -7.35 13.96 3.23
CA LEU A 242 -6.90 14.27 1.87
C LEU A 242 -8.05 14.27 0.83
N GLN A 243 -9.28 13.94 1.23
CA GLN A 243 -10.47 13.95 0.38
C GLN A 243 -11.23 15.27 0.47
#